data_07c17700155ade551abab5960f3aba63
#
_entry.id   07c17700155ade551abab5960f3aba63
#
_cell.length_a   1.000
_cell.length_b   1.000
_cell.length_c   1.000
_cell.angle_alpha   90.00
_cell.angle_beta   90.00
_cell.angle_gamma   90.00
#
_symmetry.space_group_name_H-M   'P 1'
#
loop_
_entity.id
_entity.type
_entity.pdbx_description
1 polymer ?
#
loop_
_entity_poly.entity_id
_entity_poly.type
_entity_poly.pdbx_seq_one_letter_code
_entity_poly.pdbx_strand_id
1 'polypeptide(L)'
;NTRSRGLGDVYKRQAGFYYKTFMWPKSFWYKIYEPFIRKAAGLGVASIEKDKERYEHKFEYCDLLVTGSGPSGLASAYAAAKNGAKVILAEDKPRFGGTLLTDDVSIDNLSGKDWAEKIITELKSMPNVTVKNRSQVFGYYDHNMLVMFERVSDHLEKKSKFTPRQRLWYIRAKETILSTGSIERPIVFGNNDTPGIFLSAAAKEYMKVYGVLVGKKPLILSLIHISEPTRPRI
;
A
#
# COMPACT_ATOMS: atom_id res chain seq x y z
N ASN A 1 15.11 -10.07 44.65
CA ASN A 1 14.32 -10.89 43.68
C ASN A 1 13.70 -10.12 42.52
N THR A 2 14.13 -8.90 42.28
CA THR A 2 13.67 -8.08 41.15
C THR A 2 14.43 -8.36 39.84
N ARG A 3 15.59 -9.00 39.89
CA ARG A 3 16.39 -9.33 38.69
C ARG A 3 15.82 -10.48 37.84
N SER A 4 15.05 -11.40 38.44
CA SER A 4 14.47 -12.53 37.68
C SER A 4 13.24 -12.17 36.86
N ARG A 5 12.50 -11.12 37.22
CA ARG A 5 11.35 -10.66 36.45
C ARG A 5 11.74 -9.99 35.15
N GLY A 6 12.83 -9.22 35.13
CA GLY A 6 13.31 -8.53 33.92
C GLY A 6 13.82 -9.46 32.82
N LEU A 7 14.47 -10.58 33.20
CA LEU A 7 14.94 -11.57 32.22
C LEU A 7 13.78 -12.32 31.54
N GLY A 8 12.72 -12.65 32.30
CA GLY A 8 11.53 -13.29 31.74
C GLY A 8 10.83 -12.43 30.69
N ASP A 9 10.77 -11.11 30.90
CA ASP A 9 10.13 -10.20 29.93
C ASP A 9 10.99 -9.95 28.68
N VAL A 10 12.30 -10.00 28.79
CA VAL A 10 13.22 -9.95 27.64
C VAL A 10 13.07 -11.20 26.77
N TYR A 11 13.00 -12.38 27.38
CA TYR A 11 12.78 -13.64 26.65
C TYR A 11 11.45 -13.68 25.91
N LYS A 12 10.40 -13.10 26.47
CA LYS A 12 9.07 -13.03 25.85
C LYS A 12 9.05 -12.16 24.58
N ARG A 13 9.96 -11.18 24.48
CA ARG A 13 10.07 -10.27 23.34
C ARG A 13 11.04 -10.73 22.26
N GLN A 14 11.76 -11.82 22.49
CA GLN A 14 12.70 -12.37 21.50
C GLN A 14 11.99 -13.24 20.46
N ALA A 15 12.45 -13.17 19.23
CA ALA A 15 12.01 -14.08 18.18
C ALA A 15 12.24 -15.54 18.60
N GLY A 16 11.25 -16.39 18.32
CA GLY A 16 11.29 -17.81 18.68
C GLY A 16 10.91 -18.12 20.13
N PHE A 17 10.36 -17.16 20.90
CA PHE A 17 9.89 -17.40 22.27
C PHE A 17 9.00 -18.64 22.38
N TYR A 18 8.01 -18.77 21.50
CA TYR A 18 7.08 -19.89 21.50
C TYR A 18 7.79 -21.23 21.31
N TYR A 19 8.69 -21.31 20.35
CA TYR A 19 9.44 -22.53 20.05
C TYR A 19 10.39 -22.93 21.19
N LYS A 20 11.01 -21.96 21.83
CA LYS A 20 11.92 -22.21 22.95
C LYS A 20 11.19 -22.60 24.24
N THR A 21 10.04 -21.97 24.48
CA THR A 21 9.31 -22.13 25.78
C THR A 21 8.40 -23.34 25.78
N PHE A 22 7.75 -23.64 24.64
CA PHE A 22 6.76 -24.70 24.52
C PHE A 22 7.24 -25.93 23.73
N MET A 23 8.53 -26.07 23.53
CA MET A 23 9.07 -27.19 22.75
C MET A 23 9.25 -28.47 23.52
N TRP A 24 8.95 -28.53 24.81
CA TRP A 24 9.12 -29.73 25.60
C TRP A 24 7.77 -30.23 26.15
N PRO A 25 7.41 -31.50 25.85
CA PRO A 25 7.97 -32.34 24.78
C PRO A 25 7.60 -31.82 23.40
N LYS A 26 8.52 -31.90 22.43
CA LYS A 26 8.36 -31.36 21.08
C LYS A 26 7.08 -31.80 20.36
N SER A 27 6.65 -33.02 20.59
CA SER A 27 5.42 -33.61 20.04
C SER A 27 4.13 -32.88 20.45
N PHE A 28 4.18 -32.11 21.54
CA PHE A 28 3.01 -31.39 22.06
C PHE A 28 2.80 -30.04 21.41
N TRP A 29 3.81 -29.52 20.66
CA TRP A 29 3.67 -28.22 20.00
C TRP A 29 2.43 -28.16 19.12
N TYR A 30 2.35 -29.00 18.08
CA TYR A 30 1.23 -29.00 17.14
C TYR A 30 -0.07 -29.61 17.71
N LYS A 31 0.03 -30.47 18.72
CA LYS A 31 -1.13 -31.18 19.28
C LYS A 31 -1.85 -30.40 20.37
N ILE A 32 -1.13 -29.59 21.14
CA ILE A 32 -1.66 -28.94 22.34
C ILE A 32 -1.38 -27.44 22.33
N TYR A 33 -0.11 -27.02 22.26
CA TYR A 33 0.25 -25.63 22.49
C TYR A 33 -0.18 -24.70 21.35
N GLU A 34 0.09 -25.06 20.12
CA GLU A 34 -0.27 -24.25 18.95
C GLU A 34 -1.80 -24.08 18.81
N PRO A 35 -2.63 -25.12 18.87
CA PRO A 35 -4.08 -24.94 18.81
C PRO A 35 -4.64 -24.07 19.94
N PHE A 36 -4.10 -24.21 21.15
CA PHE A 36 -4.52 -23.37 22.27
C PHE A 36 -4.12 -21.90 22.08
N ILE A 37 -2.87 -21.64 21.67
CA ILE A 37 -2.36 -20.29 21.42
C ILE A 37 -3.11 -19.67 20.26
N ARG A 38 -3.33 -20.39 19.16
CA ARG A 38 -4.11 -19.96 18.00
C ARG A 38 -5.51 -19.53 18.39
N LYS A 39 -6.20 -20.35 19.20
CA LYS A 39 -7.55 -20.03 19.69
C LYS A 39 -7.54 -18.79 20.58
N ALA A 40 -6.60 -18.71 21.51
CA ALA A 40 -6.45 -17.56 22.42
C ALA A 40 -6.11 -16.26 21.67
N ALA A 41 -5.34 -16.34 20.58
CA ALA A 41 -4.98 -15.22 19.73
C ALA A 41 -6.09 -14.84 18.72
N GLY A 42 -7.19 -15.57 18.64
CA GLY A 42 -8.29 -15.30 17.72
C GLY A 42 -7.96 -15.50 16.25
N LEU A 43 -6.93 -16.28 15.91
CA LEU A 43 -6.47 -16.48 14.53
C LEU A 43 -7.42 -17.34 13.69
N GLY A 44 -8.42 -17.97 14.28
CA GLY A 44 -9.38 -18.80 13.57
C GLY A 44 -8.76 -20.07 12.96
N VAL A 45 -9.50 -20.69 12.06
CA VAL A 45 -9.10 -21.90 11.32
C VAL A 45 -9.20 -21.58 9.84
N ALA A 46 -8.18 -21.96 9.07
CA ALA A 46 -8.21 -21.80 7.61
C ALA A 46 -9.35 -22.65 7.03
N SER A 47 -10.09 -22.10 6.07
CA SER A 47 -11.12 -22.85 5.36
C SER A 47 -10.48 -24.00 4.58
N ILE A 48 -11.08 -25.18 4.68
CA ILE A 48 -10.73 -26.36 3.89
C ILE A 48 -11.61 -26.49 2.63
N GLU A 49 -12.58 -25.59 2.49
CA GLU A 49 -13.42 -25.57 1.29
C GLU A 49 -12.62 -25.15 0.06
N LYS A 50 -12.95 -25.78 -1.06
CA LYS A 50 -12.34 -25.42 -2.34
C LYS A 50 -12.68 -23.97 -2.68
N ASP A 51 -11.68 -23.18 -3.02
CA ASP A 51 -11.89 -21.83 -3.56
C ASP A 51 -12.67 -21.91 -4.88
N LYS A 52 -13.82 -21.24 -4.92
CA LYS A 52 -14.73 -21.19 -6.09
C LYS A 52 -14.43 -19.99 -6.99
N GLU A 53 -13.49 -19.16 -6.59
CA GLU A 53 -13.12 -17.95 -7.32
C GLU A 53 -12.32 -18.29 -8.59
N ARG A 54 -12.35 -17.38 -9.53
CA ARG A 54 -11.59 -17.48 -10.77
C ARG A 54 -10.42 -16.52 -10.75
N TYR A 55 -9.27 -17.01 -11.14
CA TYR A 55 -8.03 -16.25 -11.27
C TYR A 55 -7.52 -16.35 -12.69
N GLU A 56 -6.90 -15.29 -13.20
CA GLU A 56 -6.36 -15.24 -14.55
C GLU A 56 -4.90 -14.83 -14.57
N HIS A 57 -4.15 -15.37 -15.51
CA HIS A 57 -2.82 -14.94 -15.87
C HIS A 57 -2.87 -14.26 -17.24
N LYS A 58 -2.24 -13.09 -17.36
CA LYS A 58 -2.17 -12.31 -18.60
C LYS A 58 -0.73 -11.92 -18.89
N PHE A 59 -0.42 -11.86 -20.17
CA PHE A 59 0.87 -11.41 -20.67
C PHE A 59 0.66 -10.14 -21.49
N GLU A 60 1.50 -9.15 -21.29
CA GLU A 60 1.40 -7.88 -21.99
C GLU A 60 2.80 -7.34 -22.31
N TYR A 61 2.85 -6.51 -23.34
CA TYR A 61 4.04 -5.80 -23.77
C TYR A 61 3.72 -4.30 -23.86
N CYS A 62 4.68 -3.45 -23.43
CA CYS A 62 4.59 -2.00 -23.60
C CYS A 62 5.97 -1.39 -23.86
N ASP A 63 5.98 -0.18 -24.41
CA ASP A 63 7.20 0.60 -24.52
C ASP A 63 7.56 1.20 -23.16
N LEU A 64 6.53 1.67 -22.42
CA LEU A 64 6.70 2.25 -21.09
C LEU A 64 5.67 1.71 -20.10
N LEU A 65 6.15 1.17 -18.97
CA LEU A 65 5.33 0.93 -17.79
C LEU A 65 5.56 2.03 -16.77
N VAL A 66 4.49 2.72 -16.36
CA VAL A 66 4.54 3.72 -15.30
C VAL A 66 3.83 3.16 -14.07
N THR A 67 4.55 3.07 -12.95
CA THR A 67 4.04 2.58 -11.67
C THR A 67 3.75 3.74 -10.73
N GLY A 68 2.48 3.93 -10.43
CA GLY A 68 1.97 5.04 -9.62
C GLY A 68 1.43 6.19 -10.47
N SER A 69 0.27 6.71 -10.09
CA SER A 69 -0.46 7.78 -10.79
C SER A 69 -0.42 9.11 -10.05
N GLY A 70 0.61 9.36 -9.26
CA GLY A 70 0.89 10.67 -8.70
C GLY A 70 1.27 11.69 -9.78
N PRO A 71 1.61 12.94 -9.41
CA PRO A 71 1.92 14.00 -10.38
C PRO A 71 3.00 13.59 -11.38
N SER A 72 4.09 13.00 -10.93
CA SER A 72 5.19 12.55 -11.79
C SER A 72 4.77 11.41 -12.72
N GLY A 73 4.01 10.43 -12.21
CA GLY A 73 3.53 9.31 -13.02
C GLY A 73 2.56 9.74 -14.10
N LEU A 74 1.61 10.62 -13.77
CA LEU A 74 0.67 11.17 -14.74
C LEU A 74 1.37 11.99 -15.83
N ALA A 75 2.29 12.88 -15.45
CA ALA A 75 3.04 13.71 -16.39
C ALA A 75 3.89 12.84 -17.34
N SER A 76 4.58 11.84 -16.79
CA SER A 76 5.43 10.92 -17.57
C SER A 76 4.62 10.08 -18.54
N ALA A 77 3.52 9.47 -18.06
CA ALA A 77 2.63 8.67 -18.90
C ALA A 77 2.04 9.52 -20.05
N TYR A 78 1.63 10.74 -19.75
CA TYR A 78 1.05 11.64 -20.71
C TYR A 78 2.06 12.08 -21.78
N ALA A 79 3.27 12.47 -21.36
CA ALA A 79 4.32 12.85 -22.29
C ALA A 79 4.71 11.69 -23.23
N ALA A 80 4.90 10.49 -22.69
CA ALA A 80 5.24 9.31 -23.49
C ALA A 80 4.11 8.93 -24.45
N ALA A 81 2.87 8.94 -23.99
CA ALA A 81 1.70 8.59 -24.82
C ALA A 81 1.51 9.56 -25.98
N LYS A 82 1.70 10.86 -25.77
CA LYS A 82 1.66 11.88 -26.84
C LYS A 82 2.73 11.69 -27.89
N ASN A 83 3.87 11.12 -27.52
CA ASN A 83 4.94 10.79 -28.46
C ASN A 83 4.78 9.40 -29.11
N GLY A 84 3.61 8.78 -28.98
CA GLY A 84 3.25 7.53 -29.67
C GLY A 84 3.72 6.25 -28.97
N ALA A 85 4.32 6.33 -27.78
CA ALA A 85 4.71 5.14 -27.03
C ALA A 85 3.47 4.34 -26.56
N LYS A 86 3.57 3.01 -26.57
CA LYS A 86 2.58 2.14 -25.93
C LYS A 86 2.80 2.16 -24.42
N VAL A 87 1.89 2.80 -23.69
CA VAL A 87 2.02 3.06 -22.26
C VAL A 87 1.05 2.22 -21.44
N ILE A 88 1.54 1.61 -20.36
CA ILE A 88 0.70 1.06 -19.29
C ILE A 88 0.90 1.93 -18.06
N LEU A 89 -0.17 2.49 -17.50
CA LEU A 89 -0.18 3.20 -16.23
C LEU A 89 -0.87 2.32 -15.18
N ALA A 90 -0.11 1.93 -14.17
CA ALA A 90 -0.58 1.09 -13.05
C ALA A 90 -0.69 1.90 -11.76
N GLU A 91 -1.84 1.78 -11.07
CA GLU A 91 -2.12 2.42 -9.78
C GLU A 91 -2.70 1.39 -8.81
N ASP A 92 -2.14 1.27 -7.62
CA ASP A 92 -2.60 0.31 -6.62
C ASP A 92 -3.90 0.73 -5.91
N LYS A 93 -4.15 2.03 -5.85
CA LYS A 93 -5.37 2.60 -5.26
C LYS A 93 -6.54 2.60 -6.26
N PRO A 94 -7.78 2.73 -5.76
CA PRO A 94 -8.95 2.83 -6.63
C PRO A 94 -9.02 4.16 -7.40
N ARG A 95 -8.39 5.23 -6.89
CA ARG A 95 -8.39 6.57 -7.45
C ARG A 95 -7.00 6.94 -7.94
N PHE A 96 -6.96 7.65 -9.06
CA PHE A 96 -5.73 8.20 -9.64
C PHE A 96 -5.44 9.59 -9.07
N GLY A 97 -4.18 10.00 -9.07
CA GLY A 97 -3.76 11.34 -8.67
C GLY A 97 -2.76 11.37 -7.51
N GLY A 98 -2.67 10.29 -6.71
CA GLY A 98 -1.74 10.25 -5.57
C GLY A 98 -1.92 11.45 -4.63
N THR A 99 -0.85 12.18 -4.35
CA THR A 99 -0.86 13.37 -3.46
C THR A 99 -1.65 14.56 -4.02
N LEU A 100 -1.94 14.61 -5.32
CA LEU A 100 -2.81 15.63 -5.90
C LEU A 100 -4.24 15.58 -5.35
N LEU A 101 -4.65 14.44 -4.76
CA LEU A 101 -5.95 14.29 -4.13
C LEU A 101 -6.02 14.89 -2.72
N THR A 102 -4.86 15.13 -2.10
CA THR A 102 -4.76 15.53 -0.69
C THR A 102 -4.08 16.86 -0.48
N ASP A 103 -3.22 17.28 -1.40
CA ASP A 103 -2.46 18.52 -1.30
C ASP A 103 -3.18 19.66 -2.03
N ASP A 104 -3.17 20.83 -1.44
CA ASP A 104 -3.75 22.04 -2.03
C ASP A 104 -2.74 22.67 -3.00
N VAL A 105 -2.60 22.03 -4.17
CA VAL A 105 -1.71 22.49 -5.25
C VAL A 105 -2.52 22.87 -6.48
N SER A 106 -2.01 23.81 -7.28
CA SER A 106 -2.59 24.20 -8.55
C SER A 106 -1.58 23.92 -9.68
N ILE A 107 -2.06 23.30 -10.76
CA ILE A 107 -1.29 23.00 -11.97
C ILE A 107 -2.13 23.47 -13.16
N ASP A 108 -1.56 24.27 -14.07
CA ASP A 108 -2.23 24.83 -15.24
C ASP A 108 -3.57 25.54 -14.90
N ASN A 109 -3.59 26.29 -13.78
CA ASN A 109 -4.77 26.98 -13.24
C ASN A 109 -5.93 26.04 -12.83
N LEU A 110 -5.69 24.74 -12.69
CA LEU A 110 -6.62 23.75 -12.17
C LEU A 110 -6.18 23.31 -10.77
N SER A 111 -7.14 22.88 -9.94
CA SER A 111 -6.78 22.17 -8.71
C SER A 111 -6.03 20.89 -9.07
N GLY A 112 -5.13 20.42 -8.17
CA GLY A 112 -4.40 19.17 -8.41
C GLY A 112 -5.31 18.00 -8.75
N LYS A 113 -6.47 17.91 -8.08
CA LYS A 113 -7.49 16.89 -8.35
C LYS A 113 -8.07 17.03 -9.77
N ASP A 114 -8.49 18.22 -10.17
CA ASP A 114 -9.11 18.46 -11.48
C ASP A 114 -8.10 18.25 -12.61
N TRP A 115 -6.85 18.63 -12.38
CA TRP A 115 -5.75 18.35 -13.31
C TRP A 115 -5.53 16.84 -13.48
N ALA A 116 -5.52 16.08 -12.38
CA ALA A 116 -5.37 14.62 -12.45
C ALA A 116 -6.54 13.96 -13.20
N GLU A 117 -7.78 14.38 -12.94
CA GLU A 117 -8.97 13.88 -13.64
C GLU A 117 -8.93 14.19 -15.15
N LYS A 118 -8.49 15.39 -15.51
CA LYS A 118 -8.28 15.79 -16.92
C LYS A 118 -7.26 14.88 -17.58
N ILE A 119 -6.06 14.74 -17.01
CA ILE A 119 -4.99 13.93 -17.60
C ILE A 119 -5.40 12.46 -17.73
N ILE A 120 -6.06 11.88 -16.72
CA ILE A 120 -6.55 10.50 -16.78
C ILE A 120 -7.60 10.32 -17.86
N THR A 121 -8.49 11.29 -18.03
CA THR A 121 -9.50 11.25 -19.09
C THR A 121 -8.86 11.30 -20.48
N GLU A 122 -7.88 12.16 -20.68
CA GLU A 122 -7.12 12.22 -21.92
C GLU A 122 -6.34 10.91 -22.16
N LEU A 123 -5.63 10.38 -21.17
CA LEU A 123 -4.91 9.11 -21.29
C LEU A 123 -5.84 7.94 -21.66
N LYS A 124 -7.02 7.86 -21.06
CA LYS A 124 -8.01 6.81 -21.37
C LYS A 124 -8.57 6.92 -22.79
N SER A 125 -8.55 8.10 -23.39
CA SER A 125 -9.00 8.29 -24.77
C SER A 125 -7.94 7.91 -25.82
N MET A 126 -6.68 7.74 -25.42
CA MET A 126 -5.59 7.40 -26.32
C MET A 126 -5.52 5.88 -26.58
N PRO A 127 -5.51 5.44 -27.86
CA PRO A 127 -5.53 4.01 -28.20
C PRO A 127 -4.25 3.26 -27.84
N ASN A 128 -3.14 3.98 -27.66
CA ASN A 128 -1.84 3.45 -27.26
C ASN A 128 -1.63 3.41 -25.74
N VAL A 129 -2.67 3.70 -24.93
CA VAL A 129 -2.56 3.76 -23.46
C VAL A 129 -3.51 2.76 -22.81
N THR A 130 -2.98 2.03 -21.83
CA THR A 130 -3.76 1.19 -20.94
C THR A 130 -3.65 1.71 -19.51
N VAL A 131 -4.76 2.17 -18.94
CA VAL A 131 -4.82 2.68 -17.56
C VAL A 131 -5.47 1.64 -16.65
N LYS A 132 -4.78 1.26 -15.59
CA LYS A 132 -5.24 0.25 -14.63
C LYS A 132 -5.14 0.78 -13.20
N ASN A 133 -6.29 0.86 -12.53
CA ASN A 133 -6.34 1.09 -11.09
C ASN A 133 -6.45 -0.24 -10.33
N ARG A 134 -6.36 -0.22 -9.01
CA ARG A 134 -6.36 -1.40 -8.14
C ARG A 134 -5.33 -2.45 -8.59
N SER A 135 -4.23 -1.98 -9.19
CA SER A 135 -3.22 -2.78 -9.86
C SER A 135 -1.85 -2.46 -9.30
N GLN A 136 -1.33 -3.37 -8.50
CA GLN A 136 -0.06 -3.23 -7.80
C GLN A 136 1.05 -3.94 -8.57
N VAL A 137 2.08 -3.20 -8.98
CA VAL A 137 3.33 -3.78 -9.47
C VAL A 137 4.17 -4.17 -8.26
N PHE A 138 4.47 -5.45 -8.11
CA PHE A 138 5.15 -5.97 -6.92
C PHE A 138 6.46 -6.73 -7.23
N GLY A 139 6.77 -6.95 -8.49
CA GLY A 139 8.00 -7.63 -8.89
C GLY A 139 8.63 -7.00 -10.12
N TYR A 140 9.97 -6.89 -10.10
CA TYR A 140 10.80 -6.46 -11.21
C TYR A 140 11.92 -7.46 -11.38
N TYR A 141 11.93 -8.15 -12.51
CA TYR A 141 12.78 -9.29 -12.80
C TYR A 141 13.67 -9.02 -14.02
N ASP A 142 14.52 -9.97 -14.33
CA ASP A 142 15.44 -9.88 -15.46
C ASP A 142 14.72 -9.60 -16.79
N HIS A 143 15.44 -8.94 -17.69
CA HIS A 143 14.95 -8.54 -19.01
C HIS A 143 13.71 -7.63 -18.97
N ASN A 144 13.64 -6.73 -18.00
CA ASN A 144 12.55 -5.77 -17.81
C ASN A 144 11.16 -6.46 -17.78
N MET A 145 11.10 -7.60 -17.12
CA MET A 145 9.85 -8.26 -16.83
C MET A 145 9.32 -7.79 -15.49
N LEU A 146 8.14 -7.21 -15.49
CA LEU A 146 7.44 -6.81 -14.27
C LEU A 146 6.21 -7.67 -14.06
N VAL A 147 5.88 -7.89 -12.79
CA VAL A 147 4.68 -8.61 -12.41
C VAL A 147 3.75 -7.67 -11.64
N MET A 148 2.50 -7.64 -12.10
CA MET A 148 1.47 -6.77 -11.56
C MET A 148 0.24 -7.60 -11.16
N PHE A 149 -0.27 -7.31 -10.00
CA PHE A 149 -1.47 -7.92 -9.44
C PHE A 149 -2.65 -6.96 -9.55
N GLU A 150 -3.69 -7.33 -10.32
CA GLU A 150 -4.90 -6.55 -10.53
C GLU A 150 -6.06 -7.14 -9.72
N ARG A 151 -6.68 -6.35 -8.86
CA ARG A 151 -7.91 -6.68 -8.15
C ARG A 151 -9.12 -6.32 -9.01
N VAL A 152 -9.63 -7.30 -9.76
CA VAL A 152 -10.67 -7.06 -10.78
C VAL A 152 -12.05 -6.94 -10.16
N SER A 153 -12.41 -7.85 -9.24
CA SER A 153 -13.77 -7.90 -8.70
C SER A 153 -13.85 -8.03 -7.17
N ASP A 154 -12.73 -7.94 -6.45
CA ASP A 154 -12.73 -7.99 -4.98
C ASP A 154 -13.62 -6.92 -4.33
N HIS A 155 -13.79 -5.79 -4.99
CA HIS A 155 -14.53 -4.63 -4.50
C HIS A 155 -15.99 -4.59 -4.96
N LEU A 156 -16.42 -5.56 -5.74
CA LEU A 156 -17.78 -5.61 -6.29
C LEU A 156 -18.67 -6.48 -5.41
N GLU A 157 -19.80 -5.95 -4.97
CA GLU A 157 -20.81 -6.71 -4.23
C GLU A 157 -21.43 -7.81 -5.09
N LYS A 158 -21.66 -7.51 -6.37
CA LYS A 158 -22.21 -8.46 -7.35
C LYS A 158 -21.24 -8.60 -8.51
N LYS A 159 -20.84 -9.83 -8.78
CA LYS A 159 -19.95 -10.16 -9.90
C LYS A 159 -20.56 -11.23 -10.79
N SER A 160 -20.26 -11.19 -12.07
CA SER A 160 -20.60 -12.27 -13.00
C SER A 160 -19.77 -13.52 -12.67
N LYS A 161 -20.34 -14.69 -12.86
CA LYS A 161 -19.66 -16.00 -12.69
C LYS A 161 -18.36 -16.10 -13.51
N PHE A 162 -18.28 -15.37 -14.62
CA PHE A 162 -17.13 -15.39 -15.52
C PHE A 162 -16.09 -14.30 -15.22
N THR A 163 -16.39 -13.34 -14.35
CA THR A 163 -15.47 -12.28 -13.99
C THR A 163 -14.41 -12.83 -13.03
N PRO A 164 -13.11 -12.72 -13.35
CA PRO A 164 -12.08 -13.17 -12.43
C PRO A 164 -12.08 -12.29 -11.17
N ARG A 165 -11.73 -12.89 -10.05
CA ARG A 165 -11.53 -12.16 -8.80
C ARG A 165 -10.29 -11.28 -8.91
N GLN A 166 -9.22 -11.88 -9.37
CA GLN A 166 -7.90 -11.25 -9.47
C GLN A 166 -7.20 -11.72 -10.75
N ARG A 167 -6.28 -10.90 -11.20
CA ARG A 167 -5.49 -11.16 -12.41
C ARG A 167 -4.03 -10.86 -12.15
N LEU A 168 -3.18 -11.80 -12.52
CA LEU A 168 -1.74 -11.64 -12.50
C LEU A 168 -1.25 -11.31 -13.91
N TRP A 169 -0.58 -10.17 -14.03
CA TRP A 169 -0.01 -9.70 -15.27
C TRP A 169 1.50 -9.89 -15.30
N TYR A 170 1.98 -10.46 -16.36
CA TYR A 170 3.40 -10.51 -16.70
C TYR A 170 3.65 -9.49 -17.80
N ILE A 171 4.28 -8.39 -17.45
CA ILE A 171 4.46 -7.24 -18.35
C ILE A 171 5.92 -7.16 -18.73
N ARG A 172 6.20 -7.22 -20.03
CA ARG A 172 7.53 -6.92 -20.55
C ARG A 172 7.53 -5.49 -21.07
N ALA A 173 8.23 -4.62 -20.37
CA ALA A 173 8.37 -3.21 -20.73
C ALA A 173 9.75 -2.96 -21.37
N LYS A 174 9.83 -2.04 -22.35
CA LYS A 174 11.15 -1.55 -22.80
C LYS A 174 11.78 -0.70 -21.72
N GLU A 175 10.98 0.22 -21.16
CA GLU A 175 11.39 1.12 -20.08
C GLU A 175 10.35 1.11 -18.95
N THR A 176 10.80 1.46 -17.75
CA THR A 176 9.92 1.52 -16.57
C THR A 176 10.18 2.78 -15.77
N ILE A 177 9.12 3.50 -15.42
CA ILE A 177 9.17 4.64 -14.51
C ILE A 177 8.51 4.24 -13.19
N LEU A 178 9.28 4.31 -12.11
CA LEU A 178 8.81 4.07 -10.75
C LEU A 178 8.40 5.41 -10.12
N SER A 179 7.10 5.70 -10.10
CA SER A 179 6.50 6.91 -9.51
C SER A 179 5.68 6.56 -8.27
N THR A 180 6.21 5.66 -7.46
CA THR A 180 5.51 5.05 -6.31
C THR A 180 5.35 5.98 -5.11
N GLY A 181 5.92 7.20 -5.18
CA GLY A 181 5.88 8.15 -4.10
C GLY A 181 6.71 7.71 -2.90
N SER A 182 6.31 8.17 -1.72
CA SER A 182 6.98 7.84 -0.45
C SER A 182 5.96 7.54 0.63
N ILE A 183 6.36 6.70 1.57
CA ILE A 183 5.60 6.41 2.78
C ILE A 183 6.24 7.18 3.93
N GLU A 184 5.40 7.93 4.65
CA GLU A 184 5.82 8.68 5.83
C GLU A 184 6.29 7.73 6.92
N ARG A 185 7.48 7.98 7.47
CA ARG A 185 8.04 7.17 8.55
C ARG A 185 7.49 7.65 9.89
N PRO A 186 6.90 6.78 10.73
CA PRO A 186 6.42 7.19 12.04
C PRO A 186 7.58 7.60 12.95
N ILE A 187 7.37 8.67 13.70
CA ILE A 187 8.28 9.12 14.74
C ILE A 187 8.06 8.26 15.98
N VAL A 188 9.16 7.80 16.60
CA VAL A 188 9.12 6.96 17.80
C VAL A 188 9.09 7.85 19.04
N PHE A 189 8.04 7.72 19.84
CA PHE A 189 7.90 8.36 21.17
C PHE A 189 7.05 7.48 22.08
N GLY A 190 7.01 7.79 23.37
CA GLY A 190 6.21 7.01 24.33
C GLY A 190 4.72 7.01 23.97
N ASN A 191 4.11 5.82 23.96
CA ASN A 191 2.70 5.58 23.62
C ASN A 191 2.30 5.96 22.17
N ASN A 192 3.24 5.94 21.23
CA ASN A 192 2.95 6.22 19.81
C ASN A 192 2.05 5.18 19.13
N ASP A 193 1.76 4.08 19.81
CA ASP A 193 0.81 3.02 19.42
C ASP A 193 -0.62 3.23 19.94
N THR A 194 -0.87 4.33 20.64
CA THR A 194 -2.20 4.66 21.16
C THR A 194 -3.16 5.07 20.04
N PRO A 195 -4.43 4.63 20.06
CA PRO A 195 -5.44 5.08 19.11
C PRO A 195 -5.57 6.61 19.08
N GLY A 196 -5.70 7.18 17.87
CA GLY A 196 -5.76 8.62 17.66
C GLY A 196 -4.43 9.24 17.22
N ILE A 197 -3.37 8.47 17.11
CA ILE A 197 -2.09 8.88 16.55
C ILE A 197 -2.06 8.50 15.07
N PHE A 198 -1.86 9.48 14.20
CA PHE A 198 -1.88 9.33 12.75
C PHE A 198 -0.61 9.88 12.12
N LEU A 199 -0.19 9.28 11.02
CA LEU A 199 0.72 9.91 10.09
C LEU A 199 0.02 11.09 9.40
N SER A 200 0.74 12.16 9.10
CA SER A 200 0.15 13.37 8.52
C SER A 200 -0.50 13.11 7.17
N ALA A 201 0.12 12.27 6.33
CA ALA A 201 -0.43 11.84 5.05
C ALA A 201 -1.75 11.08 5.22
N ALA A 202 -1.84 10.18 6.21
CA ALA A 202 -3.08 9.46 6.51
C ALA A 202 -4.18 10.41 6.99
N ALA A 203 -3.86 11.36 7.86
CA ALA A 203 -4.84 12.35 8.34
C ALA A 203 -5.38 13.21 7.18
N LYS A 204 -4.52 13.66 6.25
CA LYS A 204 -4.94 14.37 5.04
C LYS A 204 -5.85 13.51 4.16
N GLU A 205 -5.53 12.23 3.95
CA GLU A 205 -6.32 11.32 3.13
C GLU A 205 -7.72 11.11 3.75
N TYR A 206 -7.81 10.91 5.07
CA TYR A 206 -9.10 10.83 5.76
C TYR A 206 -9.96 12.07 5.53
N MET A 207 -9.39 13.27 5.66
CA MET A 207 -10.11 14.51 5.51
C MET A 207 -10.49 14.83 4.06
N LYS A 208 -9.52 14.79 3.15
CA LYS A 208 -9.69 15.27 1.76
C LYS A 208 -10.37 14.24 0.85
N VAL A 209 -10.09 12.95 1.05
CA VAL A 209 -10.61 11.88 0.17
C VAL A 209 -11.88 11.25 0.73
N TYR A 210 -11.95 11.08 2.06
CA TYR A 210 -13.08 10.39 2.70
C TYR A 210 -14.02 11.32 3.48
N GLY A 211 -13.67 12.59 3.64
CA GLY A 211 -14.50 13.56 4.38
C GLY A 211 -14.62 13.26 5.89
N VAL A 212 -13.65 12.52 6.44
CA VAL A 212 -13.63 12.09 7.85
C VAL A 212 -12.70 12.97 8.66
N LEU A 213 -13.23 13.61 9.70
CA LEU A 213 -12.43 14.39 10.63
C LEU A 213 -11.72 13.47 11.62
N VAL A 214 -10.38 13.45 11.61
CA VAL A 214 -9.56 12.59 12.48
C VAL A 214 -9.47 13.09 13.93
N GLY A 215 -9.84 14.33 14.20
CA GLY A 215 -9.88 14.91 15.55
C GLY A 215 -10.28 16.39 15.53
N LYS A 216 -10.84 16.87 16.65
CA LYS A 216 -11.27 18.27 16.78
C LYS A 216 -10.12 19.24 17.13
N LYS A 217 -9.07 18.74 17.77
CA LYS A 217 -7.90 19.52 18.22
C LYS A 217 -6.64 18.71 17.92
N PRO A 218 -6.08 18.79 16.70
CA PRO A 218 -4.88 18.05 16.35
C PRO A 218 -3.65 18.64 17.04
N LEU A 219 -2.77 17.78 17.52
CA LEU A 219 -1.41 18.11 17.91
C LEU A 219 -0.47 17.60 16.83
N ILE A 220 0.34 18.48 16.27
CA ILE A 220 1.30 18.13 15.22
C ILE A 220 2.70 17.97 15.83
N LEU A 221 3.25 16.76 15.75
CA LEU A 221 4.61 16.45 16.13
C LEU A 221 5.49 16.40 14.87
N SER A 222 6.58 17.15 14.90
CA SER A 222 7.55 17.25 13.79
C SER A 222 8.95 16.97 14.28
N LEU A 223 9.86 16.63 13.38
CA LEU A 223 11.29 16.44 13.69
C LEU A 223 11.94 17.68 14.31
N ILE A 224 11.48 18.87 14.00
CA ILE A 224 11.99 20.11 14.61
C ILE A 224 11.75 20.15 16.13
N HIS A 225 10.69 19.49 16.62
CA HIS A 225 10.39 19.41 18.05
C HIS A 225 11.30 18.40 18.78
N ILE A 226 11.96 17.51 18.04
CA ILE A 226 12.77 16.42 18.58
C ILE A 226 14.26 16.70 18.37
N SER A 227 14.65 17.24 17.22
CA SER A 227 16.04 17.41 16.81
C SER A 227 16.64 18.78 17.09
N GLU A 228 15.81 19.81 17.28
CA GLU A 228 16.29 21.11 17.75
C GLU A 228 16.19 21.17 19.27
N PRO A 229 17.33 21.20 19.99
CA PRO A 229 17.29 21.56 21.41
C PRO A 229 16.66 22.93 21.51
N THR A 230 15.65 23.07 22.32
CA THR A 230 15.03 24.34 22.65
C THR A 230 16.14 25.39 22.90
N ARG A 231 16.31 26.32 21.96
CA ARG A 231 17.19 27.48 22.24
C ARG A 231 16.65 28.11 23.50
N PRO A 232 17.50 28.28 24.56
CA PRO A 232 17.06 29.03 25.72
C PRO A 232 16.62 30.42 25.21
N ARG A 233 15.40 30.79 25.53
CA ARG A 233 14.98 32.18 25.32
C ARG A 233 15.92 33.07 26.15
N ILE A 234 16.82 33.73 25.47
CA ILE A 234 17.61 34.82 26.05
C ILE A 234 16.65 35.97 26.35
#